data_dc788317e2b77b84c0737f25e2181fa3
#
_entry.id   dc788317e2b77b84c0737f25e2181fa3
#
_cell.length_a   1.000
_cell.length_b   1.000
_cell.length_c   1.000
_cell.angle_alpha   90.00
_cell.angle_beta   90.00
_cell.angle_gamma   90.00
#
_symmetry.space_group_name_H-M   'P 1'
#
loop_
_entity.id
_entity.type
_entity.pdbx_description
1 polymer ?
#
loop_
_entity_poly.entity_id
_entity_poly.type
_entity_poly.pdbx_seq_one_letter_code
_entity_poly.pdbx_strand_id
1 'polypeptide(L)' 'MTDPDPFEQGERAARNNIPAEANPYRDGSEEHALWAAGHERVAGQAAPDESGDS' A
#
# COMPACT_ATOMS: atom_id res chain seq x y z
N MET A 1 -11.38 -16.00 12.10
CA MET A 1 -11.02 -15.14 11.21
C MET A 1 -9.89 -14.30 11.61
N THR A 2 -8.97 -14.12 10.80
CA THR A 2 -7.82 -13.37 11.16
C THR A 2 -7.90 -11.98 10.61
N ASP A 3 -7.25 -11.07 11.24
CA ASP A 3 -7.16 -9.73 10.74
C ASP A 3 -6.27 -9.72 9.52
N PRO A 4 -6.55 -8.87 8.57
CA PRO A 4 -5.66 -8.72 7.45
C PRO A 4 -4.33 -8.17 7.96
N ASP A 5 -3.24 -8.65 7.43
CA ASP A 5 -1.98 -8.14 7.93
C ASP A 5 -1.72 -6.75 7.32
N PRO A 6 -0.80 -6.01 7.93
CA PRO A 6 -0.55 -4.64 7.48
C PRO A 6 -0.16 -4.54 6.02
N PHE A 7 0.59 -5.50 5.53
CA PHE A 7 1.00 -5.48 4.14
C PHE A 7 -0.22 -5.53 3.22
N GLU A 8 -1.13 -6.44 3.52
CA GLU A 8 -2.33 -6.59 2.72
C GLU A 8 -3.21 -5.36 2.83
N GLN A 9 -3.27 -4.77 4.01
CA GLN A 9 -4.03 -3.53 4.18
C GLN A 9 -3.46 -2.42 3.31
N GLY A 10 -2.14 -2.35 3.22
CA GLY A 10 -1.50 -1.36 2.39
C GLY A 10 -1.84 -1.54 0.93
N GLU A 11 -1.85 -2.79 0.49
CA GLU A 11 -2.21 -3.08 -0.89
C GLU A 11 -3.63 -2.63 -1.19
N ARG A 12 -4.52 -2.94 -0.27
CA ARG A 12 -5.92 -2.57 -0.45
C ARG A 12 -6.09 -1.06 -0.46
N ALA A 13 -5.35 -0.39 0.39
CA ALA A 13 -5.42 1.06 0.44
C ALA A 13 -5.02 1.66 -0.90
N ALA A 14 -3.96 1.13 -1.49
CA ALA A 14 -3.51 1.65 -2.78
C ALA A 14 -4.56 1.43 -3.86
N ARG A 15 -5.23 0.30 -3.81
CA ARG A 15 -6.27 0.02 -4.79
C ARG A 15 -7.45 0.97 -4.64
N ASN A 16 -7.64 1.47 -3.44
CA ASN A 16 -8.71 2.42 -3.17
C ASN A 16 -8.26 3.86 -3.26
N ASN A 17 -7.09 4.09 -3.82
CA ASN A 17 -6.54 5.42 -4.01
C ASN A 17 -6.30 6.17 -2.72
N ILE A 18 -6.04 5.44 -1.66
CA ILE A 18 -5.70 6.02 -0.37
C ILE A 18 -4.21 6.35 -0.39
N PRO A 19 -3.84 7.58 -0.05
CA PRO A 19 -2.44 7.97 -0.13
C PRO A 19 -1.59 7.30 0.96
N ALA A 20 -0.30 7.20 0.70
CA ALA A 20 0.60 6.57 1.64
C ALA A 20 0.63 7.27 2.98
N GLU A 21 0.39 8.56 2.99
CA GLU A 21 0.43 9.32 4.25
C GLU A 21 -0.75 9.00 5.14
N ALA A 22 -1.74 8.27 4.62
CA ALA A 22 -2.89 7.86 5.42
C ALA A 22 -2.63 6.58 6.18
N ASN A 23 -1.38 6.13 6.21
CA ASN A 23 -1.00 4.93 6.94
C ASN A 23 -1.50 5.01 8.38
N PRO A 24 -2.32 4.05 8.82
CA PRO A 24 -2.93 4.12 10.15
C PRO A 24 -2.00 3.69 11.27
N TYR A 25 -0.86 3.12 10.91
CA TYR A 25 0.05 2.62 11.92
C TYR A 25 1.06 3.69 12.29
N ARG A 26 1.64 3.51 13.48
CA ARG A 26 2.59 4.47 13.99
C ARG A 26 3.87 4.46 13.17
N ASP A 27 4.32 5.64 12.84
CA ASP A 27 5.56 5.79 12.10
C ASP A 27 6.70 5.15 12.90
N GLY A 28 7.50 4.35 12.21
CA GLY A 28 8.59 3.66 12.85
C GLY A 28 8.26 2.28 13.35
N SER A 29 6.99 1.90 13.33
CA SER A 29 6.60 0.56 13.73
C SER A 29 6.75 -0.39 12.55
N GLU A 30 6.78 -1.66 12.88
CA GLU A 30 6.89 -2.68 11.87
C GLU A 30 5.65 -2.71 10.98
N GLU A 31 4.50 -2.53 11.61
CA GLU A 31 3.25 -2.50 10.86
C GLU A 31 3.22 -1.35 9.87
N HIS A 32 3.75 -0.22 10.30
CA HIS A 32 3.80 0.93 9.41
C HIS A 32 4.64 0.62 8.17
N ALA A 33 5.78 -0.03 8.39
CA ALA A 33 6.65 -0.38 7.28
C ALA A 33 6.00 -1.39 6.34
N LEU A 34 5.29 -2.35 6.89
CA LEU A 34 4.62 -3.36 6.08
C LEU A 34 3.49 -2.74 5.27
N TRP A 35 2.71 -1.87 5.91
CA TRP A 35 1.63 -1.21 5.22
C TRP A 35 2.17 -0.37 4.07
N ALA A 36 3.24 0.37 4.34
CA ALA A 36 3.84 1.20 3.31
C ALA A 36 4.36 0.35 2.15
N ALA A 37 4.97 -0.78 2.47
CA ALA A 37 5.48 -1.66 1.44
C ALA A 37 4.36 -2.22 0.58
N GLY A 38 3.28 -2.62 1.20
CA GLY A 38 2.14 -3.13 0.46
C GLY A 38 1.51 -2.06 -0.43
N HIS A 39 1.38 -0.87 0.12
CA HIS A 39 0.83 0.24 -0.62
C HIS A 39 1.69 0.54 -1.85
N GLU A 40 3.00 0.59 -1.65
CA GLU A 40 3.90 0.92 -2.73
C GLU A 40 3.91 -0.16 -3.79
N ARG A 41 3.78 -1.40 -3.39
CA ARG A 41 3.77 -2.50 -4.33
C ARG A 41 2.65 -2.33 -5.34
N VAL A 42 1.46 -2.04 -4.85
CA VAL A 42 0.30 -1.88 -5.72
C VAL A 42 0.39 -0.56 -6.49
N ALA A 43 0.75 0.51 -5.80
CA ALA A 43 0.85 1.81 -6.44
C ALA A 43 1.88 1.80 -7.56
N GLY A 44 2.97 1.09 -7.33
CA GLY A 44 4.01 1.01 -8.33
C GLY A 44 3.56 0.23 -9.56
N GLN A 45 2.78 -0.81 -9.35
CA GLN A 45 2.29 -1.61 -10.45
C GLN A 45 1.17 -0.92 -11.19
N ALA A 46 0.37 -0.20 -10.45
CA ALA A 46 -0.75 0.48 -11.04
C ALA A 46 -0.35 1.78 -11.70
N ALA A 47 0.90 2.11 -11.64
CA ALA A 47 1.38 3.34 -12.24
C ALA A 47 1.08 3.27 -13.70
N PRO A 48 0.54 4.15 -14.20
CA PRO A 48 0.00 4.17 -15.51
C PRO A 48 0.93 4.08 -16.67
N ASP A 49 0.75 4.14 -16.54
CA ASP A 49 1.01 4.10 -17.31
C ASP A 49 1.50 4.21 -18.15
N GLU A 50 1.81 4.34 -18.21
CA GLU A 50 2.19 4.41 -18.84
C GLU A 50 2.65 3.77 -19.48
N SER A 51 2.78 3.48 -19.28
CA SER A 51 3.21 2.89 -19.76
C SER A 51 3.07 2.36 -20.63
N GLY A 52 2.84 2.36 -20.76
CA GLY A 52 2.75 1.82 -21.43
C GLY A 52 2.77 1.52 -22.27
N ASP A 53 2.82 1.45 -22.47
CA ASP A 53 2.86 1.08 -23.19
C ASP A 53 3.05 0.81 -23.82
N SER A 54 3.07 0.78 -23.71
CA SER A 54 3.27 0.42 -24.21
C SER A 54 3.41 0.20 -24.74
#